data_63dbbb98e878e3f4881c4f1685c55747
#
_entry.id   63dbbb98e878e3f4881c4f1685c55747
#
_cell.length_a   1.000
_cell.length_b   1.000
_cell.length_c   1.000
_cell.angle_alpha   90.00
_cell.angle_beta   90.00
_cell.angle_gamma   90.00
#
_symmetry.space_group_name_H-M   'P 1'
#
loop_
_entity.id
_entity.type
_entity.pdbx_description
1 polymer ?
#
loop_
_entity_poly.entity_id
_entity_poly.type
_entity_poly.pdbx_seq_one_letter_code
_entity_poly.pdbx_strand_id
1 'polypeptide(L)'
;MLQFSLKAANVRALPSQLLVEPAPTHHSPTVLRLSPRSTLFLEGYARAPQYRVVEGCVALSQSLSDGRRQIIDMIGPGRMVGIGVGERNRCSAETLSYVTLEAIDSVDHAELERGLEEMVLRAQAHATLLGRKTAPERVASAILDLADQFLRPSRGCKRNTICFNLHPTRGDLADWLGLTVETVSRCFTRIKKAGLIDFNHPEIVTLLQPATLAEIAAGSRAIDNTNQA
;
A
#
# COMPACT_ATOMS: atom_id res chain seq x y z
N MET A 1 52.63 23.58 25.63
CA MET A 1 52.52 25.04 25.44
C MET A 1 53.02 25.39 24.05
N LEU A 2 52.15 25.54 23.10
CA LEU A 2 52.43 26.13 21.78
C LEU A 2 51.16 26.76 21.28
N GLN A 3 51.13 28.09 21.42
CA GLN A 3 50.09 28.97 20.89
C GLN A 3 50.27 29.11 19.38
N PHE A 4 49.28 28.78 18.59
CA PHE A 4 49.20 29.20 17.19
C PHE A 4 48.24 30.39 17.10
N SER A 5 48.81 31.57 16.85
CA SER A 5 48.09 32.80 16.53
C SER A 5 47.69 32.76 15.07
N LEU A 6 46.39 32.72 14.77
CA LEU A 6 45.87 32.88 13.40
C LEU A 6 45.53 34.37 13.18
N LYS A 7 46.33 34.99 12.31
CA LYS A 7 46.10 36.30 11.75
C LYS A 7 44.79 36.34 10.95
N ALA A 8 43.93 37.29 11.30
CA ALA A 8 42.73 37.59 10.51
C ALA A 8 43.11 38.10 9.12
N ALA A 9 42.73 37.38 8.09
CA ALA A 9 42.81 37.84 6.69
C ALA A 9 41.52 38.60 6.35
N ASN A 10 41.67 39.86 5.94
CA ASN A 10 40.62 40.71 5.40
C ASN A 10 39.93 40.06 4.18
N VAL A 11 38.73 39.58 4.35
CA VAL A 11 37.86 39.20 3.23
C VAL A 11 37.10 40.44 2.79
N ARG A 12 37.52 40.97 1.66
CA ARG A 12 36.86 42.06 0.94
C ARG A 12 35.47 41.58 0.52
N ALA A 13 34.43 42.29 0.95
CA ALA A 13 33.05 42.02 0.53
C ALA A 13 32.92 42.14 -0.98
N LEU A 14 32.51 41.07 -1.65
CA LEU A 14 32.06 41.06 -3.04
C LEU A 14 30.66 41.70 -3.13
N PRO A 15 30.36 42.46 -4.18
CA PRO A 15 29.06 43.12 -4.30
C PRO A 15 27.94 42.12 -4.51
N SER A 16 26.86 42.29 -3.75
CA SER A 16 25.58 41.57 -3.87
C SER A 16 24.91 41.91 -5.20
N GLN A 17 25.27 41.18 -6.26
CA GLN A 17 24.54 41.27 -7.52
C GLN A 17 24.23 39.88 -8.04
N LEU A 18 22.93 39.61 -8.22
CA LEU A 18 22.35 38.56 -9.05
C LEU A 18 22.43 37.13 -8.46
N LEU A 19 21.82 36.89 -7.32
CA LEU A 19 21.09 35.65 -7.11
C LEU A 19 19.74 35.81 -7.85
N VAL A 20 19.71 35.52 -9.15
CA VAL A 20 18.49 35.17 -9.83
C VAL A 20 18.08 33.85 -9.25
N GLU A 21 17.13 33.85 -8.31
CA GLU A 21 16.44 32.63 -7.94
C GLU A 21 15.89 32.01 -9.23
N PRO A 22 16.24 30.75 -9.55
CA PRO A 22 15.60 30.08 -10.66
C PRO A 22 14.09 30.09 -10.36
N ALA A 23 13.30 30.72 -11.25
CA ALA A 23 11.87 30.63 -11.15
C ALA A 23 11.47 29.17 -10.97
N PRO A 24 10.49 28.84 -10.09
CA PRO A 24 10.04 27.48 -9.92
C PRO A 24 9.58 26.97 -11.29
N THR A 25 10.37 26.11 -11.88
CA THR A 25 9.98 25.37 -13.07
C THR A 25 8.85 24.46 -12.64
N HIS A 26 7.60 24.88 -12.88
CA HIS A 26 6.43 24.03 -12.80
C HIS A 26 6.58 22.92 -13.85
N HIS A 27 7.35 21.90 -13.52
CA HIS A 27 7.32 20.66 -14.26
C HIS A 27 5.97 20.04 -13.93
N SER A 28 5.09 19.96 -14.91
CA SER A 28 3.89 19.14 -14.75
C SER A 28 4.34 17.73 -14.39
N PRO A 29 3.82 17.14 -13.30
CA PRO A 29 4.29 15.85 -12.86
C PRO A 29 4.11 14.81 -13.98
N THR A 30 5.13 14.01 -14.20
CA THR A 30 5.06 12.92 -15.18
C THR A 30 4.06 11.89 -14.71
N VAL A 31 2.97 11.72 -15.44
CA VAL A 31 1.91 10.75 -15.15
C VAL A 31 2.12 9.49 -15.96
N LEU A 32 2.23 8.36 -15.29
CA LEU A 32 2.32 7.02 -15.87
C LEU A 32 1.00 6.28 -15.70
N ARG A 33 0.46 5.72 -16.78
CA ARG A 33 -0.74 4.89 -16.76
C ARG A 33 -0.38 3.46 -17.17
N LEU A 34 -0.74 2.51 -16.34
CA LEU A 34 -0.43 1.09 -16.52
C LEU A 34 -1.69 0.24 -16.51
N SER A 35 -1.71 -0.79 -17.35
CA SER A 35 -2.75 -1.83 -17.33
C SER A 35 -2.55 -2.80 -16.16
N PRO A 36 -3.56 -3.59 -15.79
CA PRO A 36 -3.41 -4.65 -14.81
C PRO A 36 -2.28 -5.62 -15.20
N ARG A 37 -1.59 -6.16 -14.20
CA ARG A 37 -0.48 -7.12 -14.35
C ARG A 37 0.74 -6.55 -15.08
N SER A 38 0.92 -5.23 -15.06
CA SER A 38 2.14 -4.58 -15.52
C SER A 38 3.19 -4.55 -14.41
N THR A 39 4.42 -4.94 -14.74
CA THR A 39 5.56 -4.83 -13.82
C THR A 39 6.06 -3.39 -13.80
N LEU A 40 6.09 -2.78 -12.63
CA LEU A 40 6.65 -1.44 -12.42
C LEU A 40 8.17 -1.51 -12.21
N PHE A 41 8.62 -2.42 -11.36
CA PHE A 41 10.04 -2.76 -11.15
C PHE A 41 10.19 -4.17 -10.57
N LEU A 42 11.40 -4.71 -10.67
CA LEU A 42 11.73 -6.05 -10.20
C LEU A 42 12.73 -6.01 -9.03
N GLU A 43 12.58 -6.96 -8.12
CA GLU A 43 13.52 -7.22 -7.03
C GLU A 43 14.93 -7.49 -7.55
N GLY A 44 15.95 -6.96 -6.87
CA GLY A 44 17.37 -7.14 -7.23
C GLY A 44 17.88 -6.21 -8.35
N TYR A 45 16.99 -5.59 -9.14
CA TYR A 45 17.38 -4.63 -10.19
C TYR A 45 17.69 -3.25 -9.59
N ALA A 46 18.26 -2.36 -10.42
CA ALA A 46 18.55 -0.99 -10.03
C ALA A 46 17.29 -0.32 -9.46
N ARG A 47 17.50 0.53 -8.45
CA ARG A 47 16.41 1.21 -7.75
C ARG A 47 15.51 1.97 -8.74
N ALA A 48 14.23 1.72 -8.66
CA ALA A 48 13.22 2.42 -9.43
C ALA A 48 13.02 3.86 -8.93
N PRO A 49 12.52 4.77 -9.79
CA PRO A 49 11.98 6.05 -9.36
C PRO A 49 10.88 5.87 -8.31
N GLN A 50 10.60 6.94 -7.58
CA GLN A 50 9.49 6.97 -6.63
C GLN A 50 8.23 7.49 -7.33
N TYR A 51 7.10 6.89 -6.98
CA TYR A 51 5.81 7.27 -7.53
C TYR A 51 4.77 7.39 -6.42
N ARG A 52 3.83 8.30 -6.59
CA ARG A 52 2.58 8.33 -5.81
C ARG A 52 1.50 7.62 -6.61
N VAL A 53 0.78 6.71 -5.97
CA VAL A 53 -0.41 6.09 -6.55
C VAL A 53 -1.54 7.13 -6.52
N VAL A 54 -2.03 7.52 -7.70
CA VAL A 54 -3.19 8.42 -7.83
C VAL A 54 -4.47 7.62 -7.88
N GLU A 55 -4.45 6.49 -8.60
CA GLU A 55 -5.59 5.60 -8.75
C GLU A 55 -5.12 4.16 -8.94
N GLY A 56 -5.93 3.20 -8.48
CA GLY A 56 -5.68 1.78 -8.64
C GLY A 56 -4.88 1.17 -7.49
N CYS A 57 -4.36 -0.04 -7.71
CA CYS A 57 -3.70 -0.87 -6.71
C CYS A 57 -2.38 -1.43 -7.24
N VAL A 58 -1.31 -1.27 -6.48
CA VAL A 58 0.02 -1.86 -6.74
C VAL A 58 0.35 -2.85 -5.63
N ALA A 59 0.73 -4.08 -5.99
CA ALA A 59 1.25 -5.08 -5.06
C ALA A 59 2.77 -5.02 -4.99
N LEU A 60 3.32 -5.00 -3.80
CA LEU A 60 4.74 -5.25 -3.54
C LEU A 60 4.93 -6.71 -3.15
N SER A 61 5.87 -7.40 -3.78
CA SER A 61 6.09 -8.82 -3.54
C SER A 61 7.57 -9.20 -3.54
N GLN A 62 7.87 -10.28 -2.83
CA GLN A 62 9.15 -10.98 -2.88
C GLN A 62 8.93 -12.40 -3.39
N SER A 63 9.90 -12.90 -4.15
CA SER A 63 9.89 -14.27 -4.67
C SER A 63 10.87 -15.14 -3.89
N LEU A 64 10.39 -16.31 -3.47
CA LEU A 64 11.22 -17.33 -2.84
C LEU A 64 11.94 -18.16 -3.92
N SER A 65 13.05 -18.78 -3.56
CA SER A 65 13.86 -19.60 -4.47
C SER A 65 13.08 -20.79 -5.09
N ASP A 66 12.01 -21.23 -4.45
CA ASP A 66 11.13 -22.30 -4.92
C ASP A 66 9.97 -21.81 -5.83
N GLY A 67 9.97 -20.52 -6.16
CA GLY A 67 8.99 -19.90 -7.04
C GLY A 67 7.71 -19.41 -6.33
N ARG A 68 7.55 -19.65 -5.03
CA ARG A 68 6.46 -19.05 -4.27
C ARG A 68 6.62 -17.55 -4.18
N ARG A 69 5.53 -16.81 -4.26
CA ARG A 69 5.48 -15.37 -4.11
C ARG A 69 4.84 -15.01 -2.76
N GLN A 70 5.42 -14.06 -2.06
CA GLN A 70 4.80 -13.41 -0.92
C GLN A 70 4.51 -11.96 -1.27
N ILE A 71 3.25 -11.55 -1.27
CA ILE A 71 2.90 -10.14 -1.30
C ILE A 71 3.13 -9.58 0.10
N ILE A 72 3.93 -8.53 0.19
CA ILE A 72 4.32 -7.91 1.46
C ILE A 72 3.49 -6.66 1.76
N ASP A 73 2.97 -5.96 0.74
CA ASP A 73 2.02 -4.86 0.89
C ASP A 73 1.18 -4.68 -0.37
N MET A 74 0.01 -4.07 -0.23
CA MET A 74 -0.84 -3.56 -1.31
C MET A 74 -0.99 -2.06 -1.13
N ILE A 75 -0.64 -1.30 -2.16
CA ILE A 75 -0.54 0.16 -2.12
C ILE A 75 -1.67 0.75 -2.93
N GLY A 76 -2.53 1.50 -2.26
CA GLY A 76 -3.66 2.24 -2.82
C GLY A 76 -3.36 3.72 -3.05
N PRO A 77 -4.38 4.50 -3.46
CA PRO A 77 -4.28 5.92 -3.73
C PRO A 77 -3.73 6.75 -2.56
N GLY A 78 -2.94 7.76 -2.89
CA GLY A 78 -2.29 8.66 -1.93
C GLY A 78 -0.96 8.14 -1.38
N ARG A 79 -0.67 6.85 -1.52
CA ARG A 79 0.53 6.21 -0.98
C ARG A 79 1.68 6.19 -2.00
N MET A 80 2.89 6.08 -1.48
CA MET A 80 4.10 6.06 -2.30
C MET A 80 4.57 4.62 -2.58
N VAL A 81 5.08 4.39 -3.79
CA VAL A 81 5.74 3.16 -4.21
C VAL A 81 7.17 3.48 -4.72
N GLY A 82 8.12 2.56 -4.53
CA GLY A 82 9.52 2.78 -4.85
C GLY A 82 10.33 3.41 -3.71
N ILE A 83 9.73 3.59 -2.52
CA ILE A 83 10.47 3.98 -1.32
C ILE A 83 11.36 2.79 -0.90
N GLY A 84 12.60 3.07 -0.53
CA GLY A 84 13.50 2.04 -0.04
C GLY A 84 14.89 2.58 0.25
N VAL A 85 15.76 1.73 0.76
CA VAL A 85 17.15 2.03 1.07
C VAL A 85 18.09 1.23 0.17
N GLY A 86 19.23 1.84 -0.20
CA GLY A 86 20.24 1.24 -1.04
C GLY A 86 19.97 1.41 -2.53
N GLU A 87 20.81 0.74 -3.36
CA GLU A 87 20.86 0.94 -4.81
C GLU A 87 19.97 -0.01 -5.61
N ARG A 88 19.39 -1.01 -4.95
CA ARG A 88 18.57 -2.05 -5.60
C ARG A 88 17.20 -2.15 -4.95
N ASN A 89 16.21 -2.51 -5.76
CA ASN A 89 14.88 -2.82 -5.28
C ASN A 89 14.92 -4.06 -4.37
N ARG A 90 14.29 -3.97 -3.20
CA ARG A 90 14.18 -5.07 -2.22
C ARG A 90 12.93 -5.92 -2.40
N CYS A 91 12.07 -5.55 -3.33
CA CYS A 91 10.86 -6.26 -3.74
C CYS A 91 10.55 -5.95 -5.19
N SER A 92 9.63 -6.68 -5.77
CA SER A 92 9.02 -6.38 -7.06
C SER A 92 7.72 -5.59 -6.85
N ALA A 93 7.32 -4.78 -7.83
CA ALA A 93 6.05 -4.09 -7.84
C ALA A 93 5.26 -4.42 -9.13
N GLU A 94 4.01 -4.83 -8.97
CA GLU A 94 3.09 -5.21 -10.03
C GLU A 94 1.73 -4.53 -9.82
N THR A 95 1.12 -4.05 -10.90
CA THR A 95 -0.23 -3.46 -10.85
C THR A 95 -1.30 -4.56 -10.76
N LEU A 96 -2.27 -4.40 -9.84
CA LEU A 96 -3.40 -5.33 -9.71
C LEU A 96 -4.66 -4.85 -10.44
N SER A 97 -4.68 -3.57 -10.84
CA SER A 97 -5.76 -2.92 -11.60
C SER A 97 -5.17 -1.99 -12.64
N TYR A 98 -6.00 -1.25 -13.37
CA TYR A 98 -5.52 -0.02 -14.03
C TYR A 98 -5.01 0.94 -12.98
N VAL A 99 -3.80 1.44 -13.17
CA VAL A 99 -3.11 2.30 -12.20
C VAL A 99 -2.68 3.59 -12.88
N THR A 100 -2.91 4.70 -12.20
CA THR A 100 -2.33 6.00 -12.53
C THR A 100 -1.31 6.35 -11.46
N LEU A 101 -0.07 6.59 -11.87
CA LEU A 101 1.05 6.94 -11.02
C LEU A 101 1.54 8.35 -11.38
N GLU A 102 1.91 9.12 -10.38
CA GLU A 102 2.60 10.40 -10.51
C GLU A 102 4.06 10.21 -10.10
N ALA A 103 4.99 10.51 -11.01
CA ALA A 103 6.41 10.45 -10.70
C ALA A 103 6.77 11.57 -9.70
N ILE A 104 7.63 11.23 -8.74
CA ILE A 104 8.09 12.15 -7.71
C ILE A 104 9.57 12.45 -7.99
N ASP A 105 9.85 13.62 -8.57
CA ASP A 105 11.21 14.04 -8.95
C ASP A 105 12.03 14.50 -7.74
N SER A 106 11.36 15.09 -6.75
CA SER A 106 11.95 15.49 -5.47
C SER A 106 10.96 15.25 -4.35
N VAL A 107 11.35 14.42 -3.38
CA VAL A 107 10.54 14.16 -2.20
C VAL A 107 10.91 15.13 -1.12
N ASP A 108 9.93 15.86 -0.59
CA ASP A 108 10.11 16.60 0.65
C ASP A 108 10.51 15.66 1.80
N HIS A 109 11.45 16.09 2.63
CA HIS A 109 11.96 15.26 3.72
C HIS A 109 10.85 14.77 4.67
N ALA A 110 9.92 15.65 5.00
CA ALA A 110 8.78 15.31 5.85
C ALA A 110 7.81 14.33 5.16
N GLU A 111 7.67 14.38 3.84
CA GLU A 111 6.86 13.43 3.09
C GLU A 111 7.52 12.05 3.03
N LEU A 112 8.83 12.00 2.81
CA LEU A 112 9.59 10.76 2.83
C LEU A 112 9.52 10.10 4.21
N GLU A 113 9.68 10.87 5.29
CA GLU A 113 9.60 10.39 6.67
C GLU A 113 8.23 9.76 6.94
N ARG A 114 7.14 10.44 6.58
CA ARG A 114 5.77 9.88 6.72
C ARG A 114 5.58 8.59 5.90
N GLY A 115 6.08 8.56 4.67
CA GLY A 115 6.00 7.35 3.82
C GLY A 115 6.77 6.16 4.40
N LEU A 116 7.94 6.40 4.98
CA LEU A 116 8.73 5.39 5.67
C LEU A 116 8.05 4.92 6.97
N GLU A 117 7.52 5.85 7.77
CA GLU A 117 6.77 5.52 8.99
C GLU A 117 5.56 4.63 8.66
N GLU A 118 4.76 5.01 7.67
CA GLU A 118 3.63 4.23 7.21
C GLU A 118 4.06 2.83 6.76
N MET A 119 5.13 2.73 5.97
CA MET A 119 5.67 1.44 5.52
C MET A 119 6.07 0.55 6.70
N VAL A 120 6.73 1.11 7.72
CA VAL A 120 7.13 0.35 8.93
C VAL A 120 5.91 -0.12 9.72
N LEU A 121 4.93 0.76 9.96
CA LEU A 121 3.70 0.41 10.68
C LEU A 121 2.92 -0.70 9.96
N ARG A 122 2.80 -0.63 8.64
CA ARG A 122 2.14 -1.66 7.84
C ARG A 122 2.91 -2.98 7.86
N ALA A 123 4.24 -2.94 7.76
CA ALA A 123 5.07 -4.14 7.86
C ALA A 123 4.93 -4.83 9.23
N GLN A 124 4.87 -4.07 10.33
CA GLN A 124 4.64 -4.59 11.67
C GLN A 124 3.24 -5.22 11.81
N ALA A 125 2.21 -4.54 11.30
CA ALA A 125 0.84 -5.05 11.28
C ALA A 125 0.76 -6.35 10.47
N HIS A 126 1.41 -6.41 9.31
CA HIS A 126 1.46 -7.60 8.46
C HIS A 126 2.21 -8.76 9.13
N ALA A 127 3.35 -8.51 9.77
CA ALA A 127 4.06 -9.53 10.53
C ALA A 127 3.21 -10.10 11.67
N THR A 128 2.48 -9.25 12.39
CA THR A 128 1.52 -9.68 13.43
C THR A 128 0.38 -10.51 12.83
N LEU A 129 -0.15 -10.06 11.68
CA LEU A 129 -1.21 -10.78 10.97
C LEU A 129 -0.75 -12.21 10.61
N LEU A 130 0.42 -12.34 9.97
CA LEU A 130 0.95 -13.65 9.56
C LEU A 130 1.34 -14.54 10.75
N GLY A 131 1.87 -13.95 11.83
CA GLY A 131 2.41 -14.69 12.94
C GLY A 131 1.37 -15.11 13.99
N ARG A 132 0.23 -14.42 14.11
CA ARG A 132 -0.68 -14.61 15.24
C ARG A 132 -2.14 -14.80 14.87
N LYS A 133 -2.59 -14.31 13.71
CA LYS A 133 -4.01 -14.38 13.35
C LYS A 133 -4.36 -15.71 12.67
N THR A 134 -5.54 -16.23 12.97
CA THR A 134 -6.17 -17.37 12.26
C THR A 134 -6.59 -16.97 10.84
N ALA A 135 -6.88 -17.92 9.97
CA ALA A 135 -7.28 -17.63 8.58
C ALA A 135 -8.53 -16.71 8.48
N PRO A 136 -9.61 -16.90 9.24
CA PRO A 136 -10.75 -15.97 9.24
C PRO A 136 -10.37 -14.55 9.69
N GLU A 137 -9.53 -14.42 10.73
CA GLU A 137 -9.07 -13.13 11.24
C GLU A 137 -8.19 -12.40 10.23
N ARG A 138 -7.31 -13.13 9.51
CA ARG A 138 -6.48 -12.58 8.43
C ARG A 138 -7.35 -12.04 7.29
N VAL A 139 -8.33 -12.82 6.85
CA VAL A 139 -9.22 -12.42 5.76
C VAL A 139 -10.11 -11.24 6.19
N ALA A 140 -10.64 -11.23 7.41
CA ALA A 140 -11.40 -10.09 7.93
C ALA A 140 -10.53 -8.82 8.02
N SER A 141 -9.28 -8.93 8.48
CA SER A 141 -8.32 -7.82 8.52
C SER A 141 -8.03 -7.28 7.13
N ALA A 142 -7.82 -8.18 6.14
CA ALA A 142 -7.57 -7.79 4.75
C ALA A 142 -8.77 -7.05 4.13
N ILE A 143 -10.00 -7.52 4.38
CA ILE A 143 -11.21 -6.86 3.90
C ILE A 143 -11.31 -5.43 4.44
N LEU A 144 -11.02 -5.22 5.73
CA LEU A 144 -11.05 -3.90 6.35
C LEU A 144 -9.96 -2.99 5.83
N ASP A 145 -8.73 -3.49 5.68
CA ASP A 145 -7.60 -2.73 5.11
C ASP A 145 -7.88 -2.30 3.67
N LEU A 146 -8.40 -3.21 2.83
CA LEU A 146 -8.77 -2.89 1.45
C LEU A 146 -9.96 -1.94 1.37
N ALA A 147 -10.91 -2.04 2.30
CA ALA A 147 -12.03 -1.11 2.38
C ALA A 147 -11.55 0.30 2.70
N ASP A 148 -10.58 0.46 3.60
CA ASP A 148 -10.00 1.76 3.94
C ASP A 148 -9.26 2.38 2.74
N GLN A 149 -8.46 1.58 2.03
CA GLN A 149 -7.66 2.06 0.91
C GLN A 149 -8.46 2.34 -0.37
N PHE A 150 -9.53 1.58 -0.64
CA PHE A 150 -10.22 1.56 -1.94
C PHE A 150 -11.70 1.93 -1.85
N LEU A 151 -12.05 2.79 -0.88
CA LEU A 151 -13.40 3.33 -0.72
C LEU A 151 -13.93 3.90 -2.03
N ARG A 152 -15.17 3.56 -2.37
CA ARG A 152 -15.88 4.15 -3.50
C ARG A 152 -16.78 5.30 -3.02
N PRO A 153 -16.84 6.43 -3.77
CA PRO A 153 -17.90 7.41 -3.57
C PRO A 153 -19.27 6.71 -3.68
N SER A 154 -20.22 7.11 -2.86
CA SER A 154 -21.54 6.46 -2.66
C SER A 154 -22.44 6.34 -3.92
N ARG A 155 -21.98 6.70 -5.11
CA ARG A 155 -22.72 6.50 -6.37
C ARG A 155 -22.75 4.99 -6.69
N GLY A 156 -23.89 4.36 -6.41
CA GLY A 156 -24.15 2.93 -6.69
C GLY A 156 -24.16 2.03 -5.46
N CYS A 157 -23.85 2.55 -4.27
CA CYS A 157 -24.06 1.83 -3.01
C CYS A 157 -25.37 2.28 -2.34
N LYS A 158 -26.00 1.40 -1.58
CA LYS A 158 -27.16 1.78 -0.76
C LYS A 158 -26.74 2.88 0.23
N ARG A 159 -27.61 3.85 0.51
CA ARG A 159 -27.31 4.91 1.49
C ARG A 159 -26.79 4.28 2.79
N ASN A 160 -25.70 4.84 3.33
CA ASN A 160 -24.99 4.40 4.55
C ASN A 160 -24.29 3.05 4.50
N THR A 161 -23.91 2.53 3.33
CA THR A 161 -23.06 1.34 3.24
C THR A 161 -21.67 1.70 2.74
N ILE A 162 -20.66 1.03 3.28
CA ILE A 162 -19.26 1.13 2.83
C ILE A 162 -19.07 0.15 1.68
N CYS A 163 -18.76 0.67 0.49
CA CYS A 163 -18.42 -0.15 -0.66
C CYS A 163 -17.01 0.16 -1.12
N PHE A 164 -16.28 -0.86 -1.58
CA PHE A 164 -14.93 -0.69 -2.09
C PHE A 164 -14.62 -1.62 -3.27
N ASN A 165 -13.61 -1.26 -4.06
CA ASN A 165 -13.10 -2.10 -5.13
C ASN A 165 -12.16 -3.18 -4.57
N LEU A 166 -12.47 -4.45 -4.86
CA LEU A 166 -11.60 -5.57 -4.54
C LEU A 166 -10.68 -5.84 -5.73
N HIS A 167 -9.57 -5.11 -5.81
CA HIS A 167 -8.60 -5.23 -6.90
C HIS A 167 -7.82 -6.56 -6.89
N PRO A 168 -7.38 -7.09 -5.72
CA PRO A 168 -6.66 -8.35 -5.67
C PRO A 168 -7.57 -9.55 -5.98
N THR A 169 -7.03 -10.51 -6.72
CA THR A 169 -7.66 -11.82 -6.92
C THR A 169 -7.58 -12.65 -5.63
N ARG A 170 -8.28 -13.79 -5.59
CA ARG A 170 -8.14 -14.74 -4.46
C ARG A 170 -6.72 -15.30 -4.35
N GLY A 171 -6.00 -15.41 -5.47
CA GLY A 171 -4.59 -15.77 -5.50
C GLY A 171 -3.70 -14.71 -4.88
N ASP A 172 -3.89 -13.44 -5.25
CA ASP A 172 -3.13 -12.33 -4.66
C ASP A 172 -3.38 -12.22 -3.15
N LEU A 173 -4.64 -12.42 -2.73
CA LEU A 173 -4.98 -12.47 -1.30
C LEU A 173 -4.32 -13.66 -0.58
N ALA A 174 -4.25 -14.81 -1.23
CA ALA A 174 -3.57 -15.98 -0.68
C ALA A 174 -2.08 -15.70 -0.48
N ASP A 175 -1.42 -15.13 -1.50
CA ASP A 175 -0.01 -14.72 -1.44
C ASP A 175 0.23 -13.62 -0.38
N TRP A 176 -0.74 -12.73 -0.16
CA TRP A 176 -0.62 -11.69 0.86
C TRP A 176 -0.81 -12.22 2.27
N LEU A 177 -1.80 -13.11 2.45
CA LEU A 177 -2.22 -13.57 3.78
C LEU A 177 -1.50 -14.84 4.25
N GLY A 178 -0.59 -15.41 3.43
CA GLY A 178 0.07 -16.67 3.72
C GLY A 178 -0.92 -17.83 3.86
N LEU A 179 -1.91 -17.89 2.96
CA LEU A 179 -2.98 -18.89 2.94
C LEU A 179 -3.03 -19.58 1.58
N THR A 180 -3.82 -20.66 1.47
CA THR A 180 -4.17 -21.21 0.16
C THR A 180 -5.36 -20.46 -0.44
N VAL A 181 -5.45 -20.43 -1.77
CA VAL A 181 -6.59 -19.83 -2.50
C VAL A 181 -7.92 -20.40 -2.05
N GLU A 182 -7.95 -21.71 -1.76
CA GLU A 182 -9.13 -22.40 -1.25
C GLU A 182 -9.53 -21.89 0.13
N THR A 183 -8.57 -21.72 1.04
CA THR A 183 -8.81 -21.20 2.39
C THR A 183 -9.36 -19.78 2.33
N VAL A 184 -8.77 -18.90 1.51
CA VAL A 184 -9.29 -17.54 1.28
C VAL A 184 -10.73 -17.59 0.79
N SER A 185 -11.02 -18.40 -0.24
CA SER A 185 -12.35 -18.53 -0.83
C SER A 185 -13.38 -19.04 0.17
N ARG A 186 -13.02 -20.03 1.00
CA ARG A 186 -13.90 -20.53 2.08
C ARG A 186 -14.17 -19.45 3.13
N CYS A 187 -13.16 -18.68 3.54
CA CYS A 187 -13.33 -17.59 4.50
C CYS A 187 -14.27 -16.51 3.96
N PHE A 188 -14.09 -16.07 2.71
CA PHE A 188 -14.99 -15.11 2.08
C PHE A 188 -16.43 -15.63 2.02
N THR A 189 -16.63 -16.89 1.66
CA THR A 189 -17.96 -17.52 1.62
C THR A 189 -18.60 -17.55 3.01
N ARG A 190 -17.85 -17.86 4.06
CA ARG A 190 -18.36 -17.86 5.45
C ARG A 190 -18.71 -16.45 5.90
N ILE A 191 -17.86 -15.45 5.65
CA ILE A 191 -18.10 -14.04 6.00
C ILE A 191 -19.34 -13.53 5.27
N LYS A 192 -19.52 -13.87 3.98
CA LYS A 192 -20.74 -13.54 3.21
C LYS A 192 -21.98 -14.22 3.76
N LYS A 193 -21.92 -15.54 4.03
CA LYS A 193 -23.05 -16.29 4.61
C LYS A 193 -23.48 -15.76 5.98
N ALA A 194 -22.53 -15.26 6.78
CA ALA A 194 -22.80 -14.60 8.05
C ALA A 194 -23.41 -13.20 7.90
N GLY A 195 -23.63 -12.70 6.67
CA GLY A 195 -24.22 -11.39 6.42
C GLY A 195 -23.32 -10.22 6.80
N LEU A 196 -22.00 -10.41 6.83
CA LEU A 196 -21.04 -9.36 7.19
C LEU A 196 -20.60 -8.54 5.98
N ILE A 197 -20.57 -9.18 4.81
CA ILE A 197 -20.27 -8.56 3.51
C ILE A 197 -21.24 -9.07 2.45
N ASP A 198 -21.36 -8.32 1.36
CA ASP A 198 -22.02 -8.77 0.14
C ASP A 198 -21.21 -8.36 -1.10
N PHE A 199 -21.50 -9.02 -2.22
CA PHE A 199 -20.92 -8.74 -3.53
C PHE A 199 -22.02 -8.30 -4.49
N ASN A 200 -22.08 -7.01 -4.80
CA ASN A 200 -22.98 -6.49 -5.85
C ASN A 200 -22.43 -6.78 -7.26
N HIS A 201 -21.12 -6.95 -7.36
CA HIS A 201 -20.32 -7.31 -8.53
C HIS A 201 -19.09 -8.10 -8.04
N PRO A 202 -18.49 -9.02 -8.81
CA PRO A 202 -17.29 -9.76 -8.37
C PRO A 202 -16.15 -8.90 -7.82
N GLU A 203 -16.03 -7.67 -8.31
CA GLU A 203 -14.98 -6.72 -7.94
C GLU A 203 -15.44 -5.65 -6.93
N ILE A 204 -16.71 -5.69 -6.48
CA ILE A 204 -17.25 -4.68 -5.55
C ILE A 204 -17.77 -5.38 -4.31
N VAL A 205 -17.13 -5.08 -3.19
CA VAL A 205 -17.53 -5.57 -1.88
C VAL A 205 -18.29 -4.49 -1.12
N THR A 206 -19.40 -4.87 -0.54
CA THR A 206 -20.17 -4.04 0.38
C THR A 206 -20.00 -4.55 1.79
N LEU A 207 -19.54 -3.70 2.72
CA LEU A 207 -19.52 -4.02 4.14
C LEU A 207 -20.92 -3.80 4.72
N LEU A 208 -21.52 -4.88 5.22
CA LEU A 208 -22.85 -4.83 5.85
C LEU A 208 -22.74 -4.61 7.36
N GLN A 209 -21.73 -5.19 8.01
CA GLN A 209 -21.49 -5.12 9.44
C GLN A 209 -20.02 -4.86 9.75
N PRO A 210 -19.50 -3.64 9.51
CA PRO A 210 -18.07 -3.35 9.67
C PRO A 210 -17.58 -3.51 11.11
N ALA A 211 -18.39 -3.18 12.12
CA ALA A 211 -18.02 -3.34 13.53
C ALA A 211 -17.84 -4.83 13.90
N THR A 212 -18.76 -5.70 13.51
CA THR A 212 -18.64 -7.15 13.72
C THR A 212 -17.44 -7.74 12.99
N LEU A 213 -17.18 -7.27 11.77
CA LEU A 213 -15.99 -7.70 11.00
C LEU A 213 -14.69 -7.27 11.70
N ALA A 214 -14.66 -6.10 12.33
CA ALA A 214 -13.52 -5.63 13.12
C ALA A 214 -13.30 -6.47 14.39
N GLU A 215 -14.38 -6.90 15.08
CA GLU A 215 -14.29 -7.84 16.20
C GLU A 215 -13.66 -9.18 15.79
N ILE A 216 -14.06 -9.71 14.61
CA ILE A 216 -13.47 -10.94 14.06
C ILE A 216 -12.00 -10.71 13.70
N ALA A 217 -11.67 -9.60 13.06
CA ALA A 217 -10.31 -9.24 12.71
C ALA A 217 -9.39 -9.11 13.95
N ALA A 218 -9.96 -8.65 15.07
CA ALA A 218 -9.27 -8.53 16.37
C ALA A 218 -9.16 -9.87 17.13
N GLY A 219 -9.85 -10.93 16.69
CA GLY A 219 -9.90 -12.22 17.38
C GLY A 219 -10.83 -12.24 18.61
N SER A 220 -11.60 -11.19 18.84
CA SER A 220 -12.56 -11.11 19.95
C SER A 220 -13.89 -11.80 19.67
N ARG A 221 -14.13 -12.19 18.41
CA ARG A 221 -15.35 -12.87 17.98
C ARG A 221 -15.05 -13.91 16.90
N ALA A 222 -15.69 -15.08 17.01
CA ALA A 222 -15.69 -16.08 15.95
C ALA A 222 -16.76 -15.78 14.88
N ILE A 223 -16.57 -16.30 13.66
CA ILE A 223 -17.65 -16.26 12.66
C ILE A 223 -18.68 -17.31 13.04
N ASP A 224 -19.86 -16.89 13.47
CA ASP A 224 -20.97 -17.79 13.76
C ASP A 224 -21.45 -18.47 12.47
N ASN A 225 -21.57 -19.78 12.49
CA ASN A 225 -22.17 -20.55 11.39
C ASN A 225 -23.72 -20.53 11.44
N THR A 226 -24.32 -19.61 12.22
CA THR A 226 -25.74 -19.59 12.52
C THR A 226 -26.52 -18.87 11.43
N ASN A 227 -26.72 -19.55 10.31
CA ASN A 227 -27.89 -19.41 9.43
C ASN A 227 -28.04 -20.72 8.64
N GLN A 228 -28.34 -21.82 9.37
CA GLN A 228 -29.03 -22.97 8.83
C GLN A 228 -30.41 -22.98 9.49
N ALA A 229 -31.35 -22.31 8.87
CA ALA A 229 -32.79 -22.55 9.01
C ALA A 229 -33.42 -22.26 7.64
#